data_fe78c94d56c469d1d059bc6b20bf4011
#
_entry.id   fe78c94d56c469d1d059bc6b20bf4011
#
_cell.length_a   1.000
_cell.length_b   1.000
_cell.length_c   1.000
_cell.angle_alpha   90.00
_cell.angle_beta   90.00
_cell.angle_gamma   90.00
#
_symmetry.space_group_name_H-M   'P 1'
#
loop_
_entity.id
_entity.type
_entity.pdbx_description
1 polymer ?
#
loop_
_entity_poly.entity_id
_entity_poly.type
_entity_poly.pdbx_seq_one_letter_code
_entity_poly.pdbx_strand_id
1 'polypeptide(L)'
;MAENIYESLGVRTVIDAWGTVTALGGSLMAPEVLQAMQSAAGAFVDMSELHAAAGRRIAELLDVEACCVTCGAAAGLAIAAAACMTGTRRSYAYQLPDTTGMKDEILCLKCHRDLYDQGMLLSGAHFVEIGVTSSAFLQQIEDRITERTAAFFYTSEAETMRGSIPLPEIAALCRAHGIPIIVDAAAELPPKANIRKYLDDGASLVVFSGGKEIRGPQASGMILGSRELIAACDLNCCPNYGIGRPMKVDKENICGLVKAVELFVQRDYAQVMAQWDGYVDTIRAGLSDCPGLEMTVGVPTEPGVQPACIRRLFLRPLTMPAAALRQTLIDGEPSIYTFLYQDQIVINPQCLQAHELSPIVQAIRGILMQHR
;
A
#
# COMPACT_ATOMS: atom_id res chain seq x y z
N MET A 1 29.83 4.35 16.84
CA MET A 1 28.45 4.28 16.31
C MET A 1 27.64 3.52 17.34
N ALA A 2 26.41 3.91 17.63
CA ALA A 2 25.55 3.10 18.50
C ALA A 2 25.37 1.72 17.83
N GLU A 3 25.46 0.65 18.63
CA GLU A 3 25.24 -0.72 18.18
C GLU A 3 23.86 -0.82 17.52
N ASN A 4 23.79 -1.40 16.31
CA ASN A 4 22.52 -1.56 15.63
C ASN A 4 21.70 -2.61 16.41
N ILE A 5 20.47 -2.24 16.82
CA ILE A 5 19.59 -3.13 17.60
C ILE A 5 19.37 -4.48 16.90
N TYR A 6 19.35 -4.55 15.58
CA TYR A 6 19.21 -5.80 14.85
C TYR A 6 20.39 -6.75 15.05
N GLU A 7 21.62 -6.22 15.14
CA GLU A 7 22.82 -7.01 15.43
C GLU A 7 22.73 -7.65 16.83
N SER A 8 22.26 -6.88 17.82
CA SER A 8 22.05 -7.40 19.18
C SER A 8 20.98 -8.50 19.26
N LEU A 9 20.06 -8.55 18.30
CA LEU A 9 19.01 -9.57 18.15
C LEU A 9 19.45 -10.74 17.23
N GLY A 10 20.65 -10.70 16.66
CA GLY A 10 21.13 -11.69 15.70
C GLY A 10 20.42 -11.62 14.34
N VAL A 11 19.83 -10.45 13.98
CA VAL A 11 19.12 -10.22 12.73
C VAL A 11 20.01 -9.40 11.79
N ARG A 12 20.19 -9.89 10.55
CA ARG A 12 20.96 -9.18 9.52
C ARG A 12 20.14 -8.00 8.97
N THR A 13 20.79 -6.88 8.73
CA THR A 13 20.27 -5.84 7.87
C THR A 13 20.41 -6.25 6.40
N VAL A 14 19.53 -5.74 5.55
CA VAL A 14 19.48 -6.13 4.14
C VAL A 14 19.42 -4.89 3.22
N ILE A 15 19.85 -5.06 1.99
CA ILE A 15 19.61 -4.07 0.92
C ILE A 15 18.27 -4.41 0.26
N ASP A 16 17.35 -3.45 0.30
CA ASP A 16 16.02 -3.60 -0.29
C ASP A 16 15.98 -3.01 -1.71
N ALA A 17 16.20 -3.88 -2.69
CA ALA A 17 16.01 -3.59 -4.11
C ALA A 17 14.68 -4.16 -4.66
N TRP A 18 13.76 -4.55 -3.77
CA TRP A 18 12.42 -5.05 -4.12
C TRP A 18 11.38 -3.91 -4.14
N GLY A 19 11.44 -3.02 -3.15
CA GLY A 19 10.49 -1.92 -2.95
C GLY A 19 9.76 -2.01 -1.63
N THR A 20 8.72 -1.21 -1.46
CA THR A 20 8.01 -1.01 -0.18
C THR A 20 7.17 -2.23 0.25
N VAL A 21 7.82 -3.38 0.44
CA VAL A 21 7.15 -4.63 0.83
C VAL A 21 7.14 -4.83 2.34
N THR A 22 6.03 -5.35 2.86
CA THR A 22 5.84 -5.57 4.30
C THR A 22 6.89 -6.51 4.89
N ALA A 23 7.31 -7.54 4.13
CA ALA A 23 8.29 -8.52 4.57
C ALA A 23 9.67 -7.92 4.89
N LEU A 24 10.00 -6.75 4.32
CA LEU A 24 11.26 -6.04 4.55
C LEU A 24 11.11 -4.77 5.42
N GLY A 25 9.91 -4.53 5.98
CA GLY A 25 9.68 -3.40 6.84
C GLY A 25 9.11 -2.15 6.15
N GLY A 26 8.71 -2.27 4.87
CA GLY A 26 8.07 -1.19 4.12
C GLY A 26 9.07 -0.17 3.59
N SER A 27 9.20 0.96 4.23
CA SER A 27 10.12 2.04 3.83
C SER A 27 10.91 2.60 5.02
N LEU A 28 12.03 3.27 4.75
CA LEU A 28 12.79 3.95 5.78
C LEU A 28 12.15 5.31 6.08
N MET A 29 11.95 5.60 7.37
CA MET A 29 11.43 6.87 7.86
C MET A 29 12.50 7.96 7.88
N ALA A 30 12.10 9.20 7.57
CA ALA A 30 12.97 10.35 7.73
C ALA A 30 13.24 10.63 9.23
N PRO A 31 14.39 11.27 9.57
CA PRO A 31 14.71 11.62 10.96
C PRO A 31 13.61 12.43 11.66
N GLU A 32 12.92 13.31 10.94
CA GLU A 32 11.84 14.14 11.47
C GLU A 32 10.62 13.31 11.88
N VAL A 33 10.35 12.20 11.17
CA VAL A 33 9.29 11.25 11.52
C VAL A 33 9.66 10.53 12.82
N LEU A 34 10.89 10.02 12.92
CA LEU A 34 11.40 9.37 14.14
C LEU A 34 11.36 10.33 15.33
N GLN A 35 11.69 11.61 15.13
CA GLN A 35 11.66 12.63 16.15
C GLN A 35 10.24 12.93 16.64
N ALA A 36 9.26 12.96 15.74
CA ALA A 36 7.85 13.10 16.08
C ALA A 36 7.35 11.92 16.93
N MET A 37 7.73 10.69 16.56
CA MET A 37 7.41 9.49 17.33
C MET A 37 8.05 9.50 18.72
N GLN A 38 9.31 9.86 18.83
CA GLN A 38 10.02 9.97 20.09
C GLN A 38 9.38 11.02 21.01
N SER A 39 9.00 12.17 20.46
CA SER A 39 8.29 13.22 21.22
C SER A 39 6.93 12.71 21.74
N ALA A 40 6.16 12.02 20.89
CA ALA A 40 4.88 11.45 21.28
C ALA A 40 5.01 10.41 22.39
N ALA A 41 6.07 9.62 22.41
CA ALA A 41 6.31 8.60 23.43
C ALA A 41 6.44 9.19 24.84
N GLY A 42 6.90 10.44 24.96
CA GLY A 42 7.17 11.11 26.23
C GLY A 42 5.94 11.66 26.98
N ALA A 43 4.71 11.58 26.42
CA ALA A 43 3.51 12.18 27.02
C ALA A 43 2.28 11.28 26.89
N PHE A 44 1.33 11.43 27.83
CA PHE A 44 0.00 10.86 27.70
C PHE A 44 -0.94 11.85 27.01
N VAL A 45 -1.88 11.34 26.22
CA VAL A 45 -2.90 12.12 25.53
C VAL A 45 -4.23 11.38 25.53
N ASP A 46 -5.34 12.09 25.34
CA ASP A 46 -6.61 11.46 25.00
C ASP A 46 -6.52 10.93 23.56
N MET A 47 -6.65 9.63 23.41
CA MET A 47 -6.50 8.96 22.09
C MET A 47 -7.61 9.34 21.13
N SER A 48 -8.83 9.61 21.59
CA SER A 48 -9.94 10.03 20.73
C SER A 48 -9.69 11.44 20.19
N GLU A 49 -9.18 12.34 21.04
CA GLU A 49 -8.78 13.69 20.63
C GLU A 49 -7.62 13.65 19.63
N LEU A 50 -6.61 12.78 19.87
CA LEU A 50 -5.47 12.63 18.97
C LEU A 50 -5.90 12.10 17.60
N HIS A 51 -6.73 11.06 17.53
CA HIS A 51 -7.25 10.52 16.28
C HIS A 51 -7.99 11.60 15.48
N ALA A 52 -8.89 12.33 16.13
CA ALA A 52 -9.66 13.40 15.47
C ALA A 52 -8.76 14.55 14.99
N ALA A 53 -7.74 14.94 15.78
CA ALA A 53 -6.80 15.99 15.40
C ALA A 53 -5.89 15.56 14.23
N ALA A 54 -5.37 14.34 14.28
CA ALA A 54 -4.55 13.78 13.22
C ALA A 54 -5.33 13.63 11.92
N GLY A 55 -6.56 13.11 11.98
CA GLY A 55 -7.45 13.00 10.82
C GLY A 55 -7.72 14.34 10.16
N ARG A 56 -8.07 15.38 10.96
CA ARG A 56 -8.24 16.76 10.43
C ARG A 56 -6.96 17.29 9.79
N ARG A 57 -5.82 17.12 10.46
CA ARG A 57 -4.54 17.63 9.95
C ARG A 57 -4.14 16.97 8.63
N ILE A 58 -4.30 15.65 8.52
CA ILE A 58 -4.03 14.91 7.28
C ILE A 58 -4.99 15.35 6.17
N ALA A 59 -6.28 15.50 6.47
CA ALA A 59 -7.26 15.95 5.50
C ALA A 59 -6.93 17.34 4.95
N GLU A 60 -6.54 18.28 5.81
CA GLU A 60 -6.06 19.61 5.41
C GLU A 60 -4.83 19.54 4.51
N LEU A 61 -3.82 18.73 4.88
CA LEU A 61 -2.58 18.60 4.12
C LEU A 61 -2.80 18.01 2.73
N LEU A 62 -3.73 17.09 2.60
CA LEU A 62 -4.03 16.36 1.36
C LEU A 62 -5.16 17.01 0.54
N ASP A 63 -5.76 18.08 1.05
CA ASP A 63 -6.92 18.76 0.44
C ASP A 63 -8.06 17.78 0.16
N VAL A 64 -8.47 17.00 1.18
CA VAL A 64 -9.59 16.06 1.13
C VAL A 64 -10.59 16.36 2.24
N GLU A 65 -11.80 15.82 2.14
CA GLU A 65 -12.89 16.18 3.05
C GLU A 65 -12.66 15.69 4.49
N ALA A 66 -12.20 14.43 4.66
CA ALA A 66 -11.91 13.83 5.96
C ALA A 66 -10.93 12.66 5.85
N CYS A 67 -10.32 12.30 6.99
CA CYS A 67 -9.38 11.19 7.10
C CYS A 67 -9.54 10.47 8.45
N CYS A 68 -9.49 9.14 8.43
CA CYS A 68 -9.36 8.27 9.59
C CYS A 68 -7.98 7.59 9.57
N VAL A 69 -7.22 7.67 10.66
CA VAL A 69 -5.91 7.02 10.80
C VAL A 69 -6.08 5.59 11.27
N THR A 70 -5.36 4.65 10.65
CA THR A 70 -5.40 3.21 10.95
C THR A 70 -4.00 2.63 11.20
N CYS A 71 -3.92 1.40 11.71
CA CYS A 71 -2.63 0.73 11.91
C CYS A 71 -2.07 0.06 10.63
N GLY A 72 -2.57 0.45 9.47
CA GLY A 72 -2.14 -0.05 8.16
C GLY A 72 -3.31 -0.16 7.19
N ALA A 73 -3.03 -0.31 5.90
CA ALA A 73 -4.06 -0.39 4.86
C ALA A 73 -5.00 -1.59 5.05
N ALA A 74 -4.48 -2.78 5.39
CA ALA A 74 -5.32 -3.96 5.64
C ALA A 74 -6.34 -3.73 6.76
N ALA A 75 -5.93 -3.07 7.86
CA ALA A 75 -6.85 -2.64 8.91
C ALA A 75 -7.84 -1.58 8.39
N GLY A 76 -7.35 -0.67 7.53
CA GLY A 76 -8.19 0.31 6.86
C GLY A 76 -9.30 -0.32 6.03
N LEU A 77 -9.02 -1.39 5.30
CA LEU A 77 -10.02 -2.14 4.52
C LEU A 77 -11.08 -2.77 5.42
N ALA A 78 -10.67 -3.40 6.54
CA ALA A 78 -11.61 -3.97 7.51
C ALA A 78 -12.54 -2.90 8.11
N ILE A 79 -11.97 -1.75 8.48
CA ILE A 79 -12.70 -0.62 9.06
C ILE A 79 -13.62 0.03 8.03
N ALA A 80 -13.17 0.21 6.76
CA ALA A 80 -13.98 0.77 5.69
C ALA A 80 -15.18 -0.13 5.35
N ALA A 81 -14.98 -1.46 5.28
CA ALA A 81 -16.07 -2.41 5.10
C ALA A 81 -17.07 -2.34 6.25
N ALA A 82 -16.60 -2.36 7.49
CA ALA A 82 -17.41 -2.20 8.68
C ALA A 82 -18.21 -0.90 8.66
N ALA A 83 -17.59 0.21 8.30
CA ALA A 83 -18.24 1.51 8.22
C ALA A 83 -19.39 1.55 7.21
N CYS A 84 -19.21 0.92 6.04
CA CYS A 84 -20.27 0.80 5.04
C CYS A 84 -21.45 -0.06 5.52
N MET A 85 -21.22 -1.05 6.37
CA MET A 85 -22.26 -1.93 6.94
C MET A 85 -22.98 -1.28 8.12
N THR A 86 -22.25 -0.59 9.00
CA THR A 86 -22.79 -0.10 10.28
C THR A 86 -23.28 1.34 10.21
N GLY A 87 -22.75 2.12 9.27
CA GLY A 87 -22.88 3.58 9.35
C GLY A 87 -22.42 4.08 10.71
N THR A 88 -23.07 5.10 11.24
CA THR A 88 -22.80 5.67 12.58
C THR A 88 -23.60 5.01 13.70
N ARG A 89 -24.16 3.81 13.47
CA ARG A 89 -24.94 3.07 14.48
C ARG A 89 -24.02 2.29 15.41
N ARG A 90 -23.81 2.81 16.63
CA ARG A 90 -22.95 2.17 17.65
C ARG A 90 -23.33 0.72 17.96
N SER A 91 -24.64 0.40 18.02
CA SER A 91 -25.11 -0.97 18.27
C SER A 91 -24.64 -1.94 17.18
N TYR A 92 -24.64 -1.51 15.92
CA TYR A 92 -24.16 -2.31 14.81
C TYR A 92 -22.63 -2.50 14.84
N ALA A 93 -21.89 -1.42 15.16
CA ALA A 93 -20.43 -1.51 15.30
C ALA A 93 -20.01 -2.51 16.40
N TYR A 94 -20.80 -2.63 17.47
CA TYR A 94 -20.53 -3.56 18.58
C TYR A 94 -21.02 -4.99 18.29
N GLN A 95 -21.92 -5.16 17.32
CA GLN A 95 -22.45 -6.47 16.92
C GLN A 95 -21.50 -7.20 15.97
N LEU A 96 -20.73 -6.47 15.14
CA LEU A 96 -19.78 -7.08 14.20
C LEU A 96 -18.81 -8.04 14.93
N PRO A 97 -18.46 -9.19 14.32
CA PRO A 97 -18.71 -9.58 12.91
C PRO A 97 -20.06 -10.26 12.65
N ASP A 98 -21.00 -10.28 13.61
CA ASP A 98 -22.38 -10.74 13.35
C ASP A 98 -23.12 -9.66 12.55
N THR A 99 -23.39 -9.93 11.28
CA THR A 99 -24.05 -9.00 10.34
C THR A 99 -25.57 -9.14 10.31
N THR A 100 -26.18 -9.91 11.25
CA THR A 100 -27.64 -10.11 11.30
C THR A 100 -28.38 -8.77 11.32
N GLY A 101 -29.24 -8.56 10.33
CA GLY A 101 -30.03 -7.34 10.17
C GLY A 101 -29.28 -6.15 9.54
N MET A 102 -28.07 -6.37 9.04
CA MET A 102 -27.27 -5.36 8.32
C MET A 102 -27.19 -5.69 6.82
N LYS A 103 -26.82 -4.68 6.04
CA LYS A 103 -26.27 -4.89 4.70
C LYS A 103 -24.85 -5.44 4.88
N ASP A 104 -24.50 -6.52 4.19
CA ASP A 104 -23.24 -7.22 4.39
C ASP A 104 -22.59 -7.73 3.08
N GLU A 105 -23.23 -7.47 1.94
CA GLU A 105 -22.70 -7.85 0.64
C GLU A 105 -21.82 -6.74 0.08
N ILE A 106 -20.59 -7.10 -0.29
CA ILE A 106 -19.65 -6.22 -0.99
C ILE A 106 -19.50 -6.72 -2.41
N LEU A 107 -19.98 -5.92 -3.37
CA LEU A 107 -19.80 -6.21 -4.78
C LEU A 107 -18.34 -6.02 -5.18
N CYS A 108 -17.82 -6.90 -6.02
CA CYS A 108 -16.45 -6.83 -6.49
C CYS A 108 -16.32 -7.49 -7.86
N LEU A 109 -15.58 -6.87 -8.79
CA LEU A 109 -15.19 -7.55 -10.01
C LEU A 109 -14.26 -8.72 -9.69
N LYS A 110 -14.43 -9.86 -10.34
CA LYS A 110 -13.63 -11.05 -10.05
C LYS A 110 -12.12 -10.82 -10.28
N CYS A 111 -11.74 -9.97 -11.22
CA CYS A 111 -10.35 -9.59 -11.45
C CYS A 111 -9.75 -8.68 -10.36
N HIS A 112 -10.57 -8.10 -9.48
CA HIS A 112 -10.16 -7.23 -8.37
C HIS A 112 -9.98 -8.00 -7.05
N ARG A 113 -10.22 -9.33 -7.03
CA ARG A 113 -10.01 -10.17 -5.85
C ARG A 113 -8.53 -10.46 -5.67
N ASP A 114 -8.04 -10.29 -4.45
CA ASP A 114 -6.65 -10.52 -4.06
C ASP A 114 -6.52 -11.12 -2.65
N LEU A 115 -5.29 -11.28 -2.16
CA LEU A 115 -5.02 -11.86 -0.84
C LEU A 115 -5.31 -10.88 0.32
N TYR A 116 -5.44 -9.58 0.06
CA TYR A 116 -5.76 -8.56 1.07
C TYR A 116 -7.25 -8.48 1.40
N ASP A 117 -8.09 -9.15 0.63
CA ASP A 117 -9.54 -9.32 0.87
C ASP A 117 -9.87 -9.80 2.28
N GLN A 118 -8.96 -10.56 2.90
CA GLN A 118 -9.08 -11.04 4.27
C GLN A 118 -9.35 -9.91 5.27
N GLY A 119 -8.78 -8.72 5.04
CA GLY A 119 -9.05 -7.56 5.87
C GLY A 119 -10.54 -7.24 5.92
N MET A 120 -11.21 -7.25 4.77
CA MET A 120 -12.64 -6.95 4.69
C MET A 120 -13.52 -8.07 5.25
N LEU A 121 -13.14 -9.33 5.00
CA LEU A 121 -13.88 -10.50 5.53
C LEU A 121 -13.90 -10.56 7.06
N LEU A 122 -12.86 -10.03 7.73
CA LEU A 122 -12.83 -9.93 9.19
C LEU A 122 -14.00 -9.12 9.78
N SER A 123 -14.56 -8.19 9.02
CA SER A 123 -15.73 -7.41 9.44
C SER A 123 -17.04 -8.20 9.41
N GLY A 124 -17.06 -9.41 8.86
CA GLY A 124 -18.25 -10.22 8.61
C GLY A 124 -18.88 -9.96 7.23
N ALA A 125 -18.27 -9.12 6.40
CA ALA A 125 -18.73 -8.87 5.04
C ALA A 125 -18.57 -10.10 4.14
N HIS A 126 -19.42 -10.18 3.10
CA HIS A 126 -19.41 -11.23 2.10
C HIS A 126 -19.17 -10.64 0.71
N PHE A 127 -18.20 -11.16 -0.03
CA PHE A 127 -18.01 -10.74 -1.41
C PHE A 127 -19.02 -11.35 -2.37
N VAL A 128 -19.62 -10.51 -3.21
CA VAL A 128 -20.41 -10.91 -4.37
C VAL A 128 -19.58 -10.66 -5.61
N GLU A 129 -18.98 -11.73 -6.13
CA GLU A 129 -18.10 -11.66 -7.32
C GLU A 129 -18.91 -11.46 -8.60
N ILE A 130 -18.43 -10.57 -9.46
CA ILE A 130 -19.08 -10.17 -10.71
C ILE A 130 -18.14 -10.40 -11.88
N GLY A 131 -18.70 -10.96 -12.97
CA GLY A 131 -17.95 -11.26 -14.19
C GLY A 131 -17.04 -12.47 -14.07
N VAL A 132 -16.03 -12.49 -14.91
CA VAL A 132 -14.91 -13.44 -14.90
C VAL A 132 -13.59 -12.66 -14.88
N THR A 133 -12.49 -13.31 -14.63
CA THR A 133 -11.16 -12.65 -14.51
C THR A 133 -10.76 -11.86 -15.76
N SER A 134 -11.30 -12.18 -16.93
CA SER A 134 -10.95 -11.55 -18.21
C SER A 134 -12.04 -10.67 -18.81
N SER A 135 -13.22 -10.58 -18.19
CA SER A 135 -14.35 -9.81 -18.75
C SER A 135 -15.42 -9.54 -17.68
N ALA A 136 -15.88 -8.31 -17.61
CA ALA A 136 -17.06 -7.89 -16.86
C ALA A 136 -17.81 -6.76 -17.59
N PHE A 137 -19.10 -6.57 -17.27
CA PHE A 137 -19.95 -5.56 -17.87
C PHE A 137 -20.75 -4.86 -16.76
N LEU A 138 -21.04 -3.57 -16.93
CA LEU A 138 -21.81 -2.77 -15.97
C LEU A 138 -23.17 -3.40 -15.64
N GLN A 139 -23.87 -3.96 -16.65
CA GLN A 139 -25.14 -4.64 -16.43
C GLN A 139 -25.04 -5.79 -15.44
N GLN A 140 -23.91 -6.52 -15.42
CA GLN A 140 -23.70 -7.59 -14.45
C GLN A 140 -23.54 -7.07 -13.02
N ILE A 141 -23.02 -5.84 -12.85
CA ILE A 141 -22.98 -5.17 -11.56
C ILE A 141 -24.40 -4.84 -11.12
N GLU A 142 -25.18 -4.21 -11.99
CA GLU A 142 -26.56 -3.80 -11.72
C GLU A 142 -27.45 -4.99 -11.33
N ASP A 143 -27.33 -6.11 -12.06
CA ASP A 143 -28.08 -7.36 -11.81
C ASP A 143 -27.74 -8.01 -10.42
N ARG A 144 -26.63 -7.63 -9.80
CA ARG A 144 -26.19 -8.15 -8.50
C ARG A 144 -26.46 -7.21 -7.32
N ILE A 145 -26.98 -6.03 -7.58
CA ILE A 145 -27.39 -5.12 -6.52
C ILE A 145 -28.62 -5.68 -5.83
N THR A 146 -28.57 -5.81 -4.51
CA THR A 146 -29.66 -6.27 -3.65
C THR A 146 -29.88 -5.29 -2.49
N GLU A 147 -30.92 -5.51 -1.69
CA GLU A 147 -31.14 -4.76 -0.44
C GLU A 147 -30.02 -5.01 0.58
N ARG A 148 -29.23 -6.10 0.43
CA ARG A 148 -28.09 -6.44 1.26
C ARG A 148 -26.78 -5.81 0.81
N THR A 149 -26.75 -5.13 -0.35
CA THR A 149 -25.53 -4.49 -0.87
C THR A 149 -25.11 -3.34 0.04
N ALA A 150 -23.94 -3.49 0.67
CA ALA A 150 -23.32 -2.52 1.58
C ALA A 150 -22.35 -1.58 0.86
N ALA A 151 -21.54 -2.11 -0.07
CA ALA A 151 -20.52 -1.35 -0.79
C ALA A 151 -20.11 -2.05 -2.10
N PHE A 152 -19.39 -1.31 -2.94
CA PHE A 152 -18.58 -1.86 -4.03
C PHE A 152 -17.10 -1.75 -3.66
N PHE A 153 -16.31 -2.82 -3.87
CA PHE A 153 -14.86 -2.83 -3.66
C PHE A 153 -14.11 -2.77 -4.99
N TYR A 154 -13.09 -1.91 -5.04
CA TYR A 154 -12.23 -1.70 -6.18
C TYR A 154 -10.76 -1.72 -5.76
N THR A 155 -9.94 -2.58 -6.38
CA THR A 155 -8.50 -2.61 -6.18
C THR A 155 -7.84 -1.83 -7.31
N SER A 156 -7.15 -0.74 -6.98
CA SER A 156 -6.54 0.15 -7.98
C SER A 156 -5.49 -0.55 -8.83
N GLU A 157 -4.73 -1.48 -8.26
CA GLU A 157 -3.71 -2.27 -9.01
C GLU A 157 -4.32 -3.14 -10.11
N ALA A 158 -5.61 -3.46 -10.02
CA ALA A 158 -6.33 -4.22 -11.03
C ALA A 158 -6.98 -3.33 -12.11
N GLU A 159 -6.86 -2.00 -12.04
CA GLU A 159 -7.47 -1.04 -12.98
C GLU A 159 -7.12 -1.36 -14.45
N THR A 160 -5.91 -1.83 -14.71
CA THR A 160 -5.43 -2.17 -16.06
C THR A 160 -5.70 -3.62 -16.47
N MET A 161 -6.30 -4.44 -15.61
CA MET A 161 -6.64 -5.82 -15.94
C MET A 161 -7.75 -5.87 -16.99
N ARG A 162 -7.67 -6.84 -17.89
CA ARG A 162 -8.64 -7.01 -18.99
C ARG A 162 -10.09 -7.14 -18.54
N GLY A 163 -10.32 -7.71 -17.35
CA GLY A 163 -11.66 -7.87 -16.77
C GLY A 163 -12.15 -6.68 -15.97
N SER A 164 -11.33 -5.62 -15.84
CA SER A 164 -11.68 -4.42 -15.11
C SER A 164 -12.62 -3.51 -15.91
N ILE A 165 -13.40 -2.72 -15.18
CA ILE A 165 -14.22 -1.62 -15.71
C ILE A 165 -13.67 -0.34 -15.07
N PRO A 166 -13.53 0.78 -15.82
CA PRO A 166 -13.03 2.04 -15.27
C PRO A 166 -13.83 2.51 -14.05
N LEU A 167 -13.13 2.95 -13.02
CA LEU A 167 -13.76 3.40 -11.77
C LEU A 167 -14.86 4.46 -11.98
N PRO A 168 -14.70 5.49 -12.86
CA PRO A 168 -15.75 6.47 -13.08
C PRO A 168 -17.06 5.88 -13.59
N GLU A 169 -17.01 4.82 -14.40
CA GLU A 169 -18.19 4.14 -14.92
C GLU A 169 -18.93 3.37 -13.80
N ILE A 170 -18.18 2.65 -12.96
CA ILE A 170 -18.72 1.97 -11.77
C ILE A 170 -19.29 3.00 -10.80
N ALA A 171 -18.58 4.13 -10.60
CA ALA A 171 -19.01 5.18 -9.70
C ALA A 171 -20.33 5.84 -10.13
N ALA A 172 -20.54 6.03 -11.42
CA ALA A 172 -21.82 6.54 -11.93
C ALA A 172 -22.98 5.58 -11.62
N LEU A 173 -22.77 4.27 -11.83
CA LEU A 173 -23.75 3.23 -11.50
C LEU A 173 -24.02 3.15 -10.00
N CYS A 174 -22.99 3.02 -9.19
CA CYS A 174 -23.10 2.90 -7.73
C CYS A 174 -23.78 4.13 -7.11
N ARG A 175 -23.50 5.32 -7.61
CA ARG A 175 -24.14 6.57 -7.17
C ARG A 175 -25.65 6.57 -7.44
N ALA A 176 -26.09 6.05 -8.59
CA ALA A 176 -27.52 5.94 -8.93
C ALA A 176 -28.27 5.03 -7.93
N HIS A 177 -27.58 4.08 -7.30
CA HIS A 177 -28.15 3.14 -6.34
C HIS A 177 -27.79 3.47 -4.86
N GLY A 178 -27.09 4.58 -4.61
CA GLY A 178 -26.65 4.97 -3.26
C GLY A 178 -25.66 4.00 -2.61
N ILE A 179 -24.85 3.33 -3.41
CA ILE A 179 -23.86 2.34 -2.96
C ILE A 179 -22.49 3.03 -2.83
N PRO A 180 -21.85 3.05 -1.65
CA PRO A 180 -20.51 3.58 -1.49
C PRO A 180 -19.47 2.69 -2.16
N ILE A 181 -18.35 3.30 -2.61
CA ILE A 181 -17.22 2.57 -3.20
C ILE A 181 -16.01 2.68 -2.29
N ILE A 182 -15.42 1.54 -1.96
CA ILE A 182 -14.14 1.43 -1.24
C ILE A 182 -13.05 1.12 -2.26
N VAL A 183 -12.01 1.96 -2.32
CA VAL A 183 -10.84 1.73 -3.17
C VAL A 183 -9.63 1.38 -2.32
N ASP A 184 -9.01 0.24 -2.62
CA ASP A 184 -7.66 -0.05 -2.14
C ASP A 184 -6.62 0.60 -3.07
N ALA A 185 -5.91 1.59 -2.54
CA ALA A 185 -4.83 2.30 -3.20
C ALA A 185 -3.53 2.23 -2.37
N ALA A 186 -3.36 1.18 -1.58
CA ALA A 186 -2.27 1.05 -0.61
C ALA A 186 -0.87 1.21 -1.22
N ALA A 187 -0.67 0.86 -2.51
CA ALA A 187 0.62 0.89 -3.19
C ALA A 187 0.69 1.89 -4.35
N GLU A 188 -0.28 2.76 -4.51
CA GLU A 188 -0.46 3.61 -5.70
C GLU A 188 0.35 4.92 -5.71
N LEU A 189 1.23 5.10 -4.76
CA LEU A 189 2.10 6.28 -4.68
C LEU A 189 3.55 5.91 -5.02
N PRO A 190 4.27 6.77 -5.78
CA PRO A 190 3.79 7.93 -6.51
C PRO A 190 2.91 7.57 -7.71
N PRO A 191 2.27 8.52 -8.44
CA PRO A 191 2.36 9.98 -8.31
C PRO A 191 1.48 10.53 -7.19
N LYS A 192 1.80 11.74 -6.68
CA LYS A 192 1.00 12.42 -5.65
C LYS A 192 -0.47 12.61 -6.02
N ALA A 193 -0.74 12.82 -7.31
CA ALA A 193 -2.09 13.03 -7.82
C ALA A 193 -3.05 11.86 -7.47
N ASN A 194 -2.52 10.66 -7.26
CA ASN A 194 -3.31 9.49 -6.90
C ASN A 194 -3.99 9.62 -5.52
N ILE A 195 -3.51 10.52 -4.64
CA ILE A 195 -4.20 10.82 -3.38
C ILE A 195 -5.66 11.27 -3.66
N ARG A 196 -5.88 12.11 -4.66
CA ARG A 196 -7.21 12.63 -4.99
C ARG A 196 -7.88 11.90 -6.15
N LYS A 197 -7.09 11.32 -7.06
CA LYS A 197 -7.59 10.69 -8.29
C LYS A 197 -8.80 9.81 -8.03
N TYR A 198 -8.70 8.88 -7.10
CA TYR A 198 -9.78 7.92 -6.86
C TYR A 198 -11.02 8.55 -6.23
N LEU A 199 -10.85 9.58 -5.37
CA LEU A 199 -11.97 10.35 -4.83
C LEU A 199 -12.65 11.17 -5.94
N ASP A 200 -11.87 11.82 -6.79
CA ASP A 200 -12.35 12.60 -7.94
C ASP A 200 -13.04 11.71 -8.98
N ASP A 201 -12.56 10.46 -9.13
CA ASP A 201 -13.18 9.41 -9.97
C ASP A 201 -14.47 8.83 -9.35
N GLY A 202 -14.81 9.19 -8.12
CA GLY A 202 -16.08 8.88 -7.47
C GLY A 202 -16.03 7.82 -6.37
N ALA A 203 -14.84 7.44 -5.89
CA ALA A 203 -14.71 6.62 -4.69
C ALA A 203 -15.28 7.35 -3.47
N SER A 204 -15.90 6.60 -2.56
CA SER A 204 -16.44 7.11 -1.30
C SER A 204 -15.41 7.04 -0.17
N LEU A 205 -14.58 6.00 -0.18
CA LEU A 205 -13.46 5.75 0.73
C LEU A 205 -12.26 5.25 -0.08
N VAL A 206 -11.08 5.80 0.20
CA VAL A 206 -9.81 5.37 -0.41
C VAL A 206 -8.82 5.04 0.70
N VAL A 207 -8.20 3.86 0.63
CA VAL A 207 -7.28 3.35 1.65
C VAL A 207 -5.85 3.43 1.15
N PHE A 208 -4.97 4.12 1.90
CA PHE A 208 -3.53 4.22 1.64
C PHE A 208 -2.71 3.63 2.78
N SER A 209 -1.56 3.02 2.43
CA SER A 209 -0.56 2.60 3.41
C SER A 209 0.34 3.77 3.80
N GLY A 210 0.54 3.99 5.10
CA GLY A 210 1.48 4.98 5.61
C GLY A 210 2.94 4.53 5.55
N GLY A 211 3.19 3.21 5.59
CA GLY A 211 4.54 2.63 5.60
C GLY A 211 5.14 2.37 4.21
N LYS A 212 4.46 2.74 3.13
CA LYS A 212 4.98 2.65 1.77
C LYS A 212 5.57 4.00 1.33
N GLU A 213 5.15 4.59 0.23
CA GLU A 213 5.73 5.84 -0.30
C GLU A 213 5.50 7.08 0.58
N ILE A 214 4.51 7.07 1.44
CA ILE A 214 4.34 8.11 2.48
C ILE A 214 5.58 8.16 3.40
N ARG A 215 6.28 7.02 3.57
CA ARG A 215 7.48 6.86 4.41
C ARG A 215 7.23 7.18 5.89
N GLY A 216 6.03 6.86 6.34
CA GLY A 216 5.66 6.85 7.75
C GLY A 216 5.94 5.50 8.41
N PRO A 217 5.52 5.33 9.67
CA PRO A 217 5.62 4.04 10.36
C PRO A 217 4.93 2.93 9.56
N GLN A 218 5.54 1.74 9.48
CA GLN A 218 4.96 0.64 8.73
C GLN A 218 3.58 0.23 9.25
N ALA A 219 3.39 0.23 10.56
CA ALA A 219 2.09 0.01 11.19
C ALA A 219 1.25 1.29 11.23
N SER A 220 1.11 1.95 10.07
CA SER A 220 0.22 3.10 9.87
C SER A 220 -0.44 3.06 8.50
N GLY A 221 -1.63 3.65 8.43
CA GLY A 221 -2.42 3.81 7.23
C GLY A 221 -3.46 4.90 7.40
N MET A 222 -4.15 5.23 6.34
CA MET A 222 -5.19 6.24 6.34
C MET A 222 -6.33 5.85 5.39
N ILE A 223 -7.55 6.19 5.80
CA ILE A 223 -8.76 6.12 4.98
C ILE A 223 -9.15 7.56 4.69
N LEU A 224 -9.25 7.91 3.42
CA LEU A 224 -9.70 9.23 2.96
C LEU A 224 -11.12 9.10 2.41
N GLY A 225 -11.99 10.09 2.66
CA GLY A 225 -13.35 10.03 2.13
C GLY A 225 -14.27 11.09 2.69
N SER A 226 -15.59 10.88 2.53
CA SER A 226 -16.61 11.79 3.03
C SER A 226 -16.66 11.79 4.55
N ARG A 227 -17.03 12.93 5.15
CA ARG A 227 -17.13 13.07 6.63
C ARG A 227 -18.06 12.05 7.25
N GLU A 228 -19.16 11.73 6.60
CA GLU A 228 -20.13 10.76 7.10
C GLU A 228 -19.52 9.37 7.22
N LEU A 229 -18.87 8.88 6.17
CA LEU A 229 -18.25 7.56 6.15
C LEU A 229 -16.99 7.52 7.03
N ILE A 230 -16.22 8.61 7.11
CA ILE A 230 -15.08 8.69 8.02
C ILE A 230 -15.54 8.67 9.49
N ALA A 231 -16.65 9.34 9.83
CA ALA A 231 -17.22 9.21 11.18
C ALA A 231 -17.67 7.77 11.51
N ALA A 232 -18.15 7.02 10.50
CA ALA A 232 -18.44 5.59 10.66
C ALA A 232 -17.14 4.76 10.79
N CYS A 233 -16.07 5.13 10.08
CA CYS A 233 -14.75 4.50 10.25
C CYS A 233 -14.22 4.73 11.67
N ASP A 234 -14.26 5.96 12.18
CA ASP A 234 -13.82 6.31 13.53
C ASP A 234 -14.57 5.52 14.60
N LEU A 235 -15.88 5.33 14.43
CA LEU A 235 -16.69 4.53 15.35
C LEU A 235 -16.23 3.06 15.39
N ASN A 236 -15.81 2.50 14.27
CA ASN A 236 -15.31 1.13 14.17
C ASN A 236 -13.81 1.00 14.50
N CYS A 237 -13.07 2.11 14.60
CA CYS A 237 -11.64 2.16 14.89
C CYS A 237 -11.36 2.15 16.41
N CYS A 238 -10.16 1.71 16.81
CA CYS A 238 -9.64 1.92 18.16
C CYS A 238 -9.50 3.43 18.42
N PRO A 239 -9.83 3.96 19.64
CA PRO A 239 -10.08 3.25 20.91
C PRO A 239 -11.51 2.76 21.12
N ASN A 240 -12.43 2.98 20.20
CA ASN A 240 -13.79 2.45 20.31
C ASN A 240 -13.79 0.90 20.31
N TYR A 241 -14.90 0.28 20.67
CA TYR A 241 -15.05 -1.18 20.80
C TYR A 241 -15.68 -1.81 19.55
N GLY A 242 -15.48 -1.21 18.37
CA GLY A 242 -15.84 -1.80 17.09
C GLY A 242 -14.85 -2.88 16.62
N ILE A 243 -15.01 -3.36 15.38
CA ILE A 243 -14.17 -4.41 14.79
C ILE A 243 -12.68 -4.03 14.77
N GLY A 244 -12.36 -2.76 14.66
CA GLY A 244 -10.98 -2.25 14.70
C GLY A 244 -10.35 -2.19 16.09
N ARG A 245 -11.06 -2.61 17.18
CA ARG A 245 -10.49 -2.56 18.54
C ARG A 245 -9.17 -3.34 18.69
N PRO A 246 -8.97 -4.52 18.12
CA PRO A 246 -7.70 -5.22 18.14
C PRO A 246 -6.65 -4.62 17.19
N MET A 247 -7.05 -3.77 16.26
CA MET A 247 -6.21 -3.09 15.24
C MET A 247 -5.75 -1.72 15.78
N LYS A 248 -5.10 -1.70 16.95
CA LYS A 248 -4.65 -0.46 17.58
C LYS A 248 -3.56 0.22 16.76
N VAL A 249 -3.71 1.52 16.54
CA VAL A 249 -2.57 2.39 16.20
C VAL A 249 -2.21 3.21 17.44
N ASP A 250 -0.94 3.20 17.81
CA ASP A 250 -0.44 3.94 18.97
C ASP A 250 -0.19 5.42 18.65
N LYS A 251 -0.02 6.23 19.71
CA LYS A 251 0.17 7.67 19.56
C LYS A 251 1.46 8.02 18.81
N GLU A 252 2.47 7.19 18.94
CA GLU A 252 3.76 7.34 18.27
C GLU A 252 3.57 7.21 16.74
N ASN A 253 2.89 6.14 16.30
CA ASN A 253 2.63 5.91 14.88
C ASN A 253 1.66 6.93 14.29
N ILE A 254 0.67 7.41 15.05
CA ILE A 254 -0.22 8.50 14.61
C ILE A 254 0.59 9.77 14.34
N CYS A 255 1.42 10.21 15.29
CA CYS A 255 2.25 11.40 15.15
C CYS A 255 3.31 11.23 14.03
N GLY A 256 3.89 10.04 13.93
CA GLY A 256 4.80 9.67 12.86
C GLY A 256 4.15 9.77 11.48
N LEU A 257 2.92 9.24 11.33
CA LEU A 257 2.17 9.34 10.07
C LEU A 257 1.87 10.79 9.70
N VAL A 258 1.38 11.61 10.64
CA VAL A 258 1.11 13.04 10.39
C VAL A 258 2.37 13.73 9.87
N LYS A 259 3.53 13.52 10.54
CA LYS A 259 4.80 14.10 10.11
C LYS A 259 5.24 13.57 8.73
N ALA A 260 5.05 12.30 8.46
CA ALA A 260 5.37 11.71 7.16
C ALA A 260 4.51 12.30 6.04
N VAL A 261 3.22 12.53 6.27
CA VAL A 261 2.33 13.21 5.31
C VAL A 261 2.75 14.66 5.09
N GLU A 262 3.15 15.40 6.15
CA GLU A 262 3.71 16.76 5.99
C GLU A 262 4.93 16.79 5.06
N LEU A 263 5.85 15.84 5.24
CA LEU A 263 7.02 15.72 4.36
C LEU A 263 6.64 15.27 2.95
N PHE A 264 5.69 14.35 2.82
CA PHE A 264 5.20 13.84 1.55
C PHE A 264 4.63 14.96 0.67
N VAL A 265 3.79 15.85 1.22
CA VAL A 265 3.20 16.94 0.43
C VAL A 265 4.25 17.96 -0.04
N GLN A 266 5.34 18.13 0.71
CA GLN A 266 6.46 19.04 0.37
C GLN A 266 7.45 18.42 -0.60
N ARG A 267 7.46 17.08 -0.77
CA ARG A 267 8.47 16.37 -1.56
C ARG A 267 8.38 16.73 -3.04
N ASP A 268 9.51 17.10 -3.64
CA ASP A 268 9.63 17.28 -5.09
C ASP A 268 9.80 15.92 -5.78
N TYR A 269 8.70 15.40 -6.34
CA TYR A 269 8.72 14.11 -7.03
C TYR A 269 9.47 14.13 -8.37
N ALA A 270 9.66 15.27 -9.01
CA ALA A 270 10.50 15.34 -10.19
C ALA A 270 11.97 15.05 -9.81
N GLN A 271 12.43 15.62 -8.70
CA GLN A 271 13.77 15.35 -8.17
C GLN A 271 13.91 13.89 -7.68
N VAL A 272 12.91 13.35 -6.97
CA VAL A 272 12.93 11.96 -6.49
C VAL A 272 12.98 10.96 -7.64
N MET A 273 12.15 11.16 -8.66
CA MET A 273 12.13 10.28 -9.83
C MET A 273 13.47 10.35 -10.60
N ALA A 274 14.03 11.55 -10.78
CA ALA A 274 15.35 11.72 -11.40
C ALA A 274 16.47 11.02 -10.60
N GLN A 275 16.41 11.04 -9.27
CA GLN A 275 17.34 10.32 -8.40
C GLN A 275 17.23 8.81 -8.60
N TRP A 276 16.01 8.26 -8.59
CA TRP A 276 15.78 6.83 -8.83
C TRP A 276 16.22 6.39 -10.22
N ASP A 277 15.94 7.21 -11.24
CA ASP A 277 16.45 6.99 -12.60
C ASP A 277 17.97 6.93 -12.63
N GLY A 278 18.64 7.86 -11.94
CA GLY A 278 20.10 7.87 -11.79
C GLY A 278 20.65 6.61 -11.09
N TYR A 279 19.91 6.05 -10.10
CA TYR A 279 20.29 4.79 -9.45
C TYR A 279 20.21 3.61 -10.42
N VAL A 280 19.13 3.52 -11.19
CA VAL A 280 18.96 2.50 -12.25
C VAL A 280 20.07 2.58 -13.28
N ASP A 281 20.38 3.80 -13.77
CA ASP A 281 21.41 4.01 -14.77
C ASP A 281 22.83 3.70 -14.24
N THR A 282 23.09 3.99 -12.95
CA THR A 282 24.38 3.67 -12.29
C THR A 282 24.58 2.15 -12.17
N ILE A 283 23.57 1.42 -11.72
CA ILE A 283 23.66 -0.05 -11.61
C ILE A 283 23.81 -0.66 -13.00
N ARG A 284 23.02 -0.21 -13.98
CA ARG A 284 23.10 -0.67 -15.37
C ARG A 284 24.49 -0.45 -15.97
N ALA A 285 25.07 0.74 -15.79
CA ALA A 285 26.41 1.05 -16.26
C ALA A 285 27.47 0.15 -15.61
N GLY A 286 27.35 -0.09 -14.30
CA GLY A 286 28.25 -0.98 -13.56
C GLY A 286 28.19 -2.45 -13.98
N LEU A 287 27.11 -2.86 -14.65
CA LEU A 287 26.89 -4.24 -15.14
C LEU A 287 27.05 -4.37 -16.66
N SER A 288 27.36 -3.27 -17.40
CA SER A 288 27.32 -3.22 -18.87
C SER A 288 28.26 -4.20 -19.58
N ASP A 289 29.39 -4.50 -18.95
CA ASP A 289 30.41 -5.44 -19.46
C ASP A 289 30.30 -6.84 -18.80
N CYS A 290 29.24 -7.09 -18.04
CA CYS A 290 29.04 -8.35 -17.37
C CYS A 290 28.56 -9.44 -18.38
N PRO A 291 29.39 -10.45 -18.68
CA PRO A 291 29.00 -11.47 -19.67
C PRO A 291 27.88 -12.34 -19.11
N GLY A 292 27.02 -12.85 -20.00
CA GLY A 292 25.91 -13.73 -19.62
C GLY A 292 24.77 -13.02 -18.89
N LEU A 293 24.62 -11.69 -19.10
CA LEU A 293 23.55 -10.89 -18.52
C LEU A 293 22.87 -10.01 -19.57
N GLU A 294 21.58 -10.22 -19.77
CA GLU A 294 20.74 -9.31 -20.54
C GLU A 294 20.10 -8.30 -19.59
N MET A 295 20.03 -7.03 -20.01
CA MET A 295 19.50 -5.94 -19.22
C MET A 295 18.50 -5.11 -20.02
N THR A 296 17.32 -4.88 -19.42
CA THR A 296 16.33 -3.93 -19.95
C THR A 296 15.93 -2.95 -18.87
N VAL A 297 15.59 -1.73 -19.27
CA VAL A 297 15.07 -0.69 -18.36
C VAL A 297 13.69 -0.30 -18.81
N GLY A 298 12.74 -0.25 -17.92
CA GLY A 298 11.37 0.12 -18.21
C GLY A 298 10.53 0.28 -16.95
N VAL A 299 9.28 0.67 -17.15
CA VAL A 299 8.25 0.61 -16.10
C VAL A 299 7.58 -0.76 -16.14
N PRO A 300 7.04 -1.25 -15.02
CA PRO A 300 6.25 -2.48 -15.04
C PRO A 300 5.00 -2.30 -15.91
N THR A 301 4.70 -3.31 -16.72
CA THR A 301 3.51 -3.36 -17.57
C THR A 301 2.47 -4.34 -17.06
N GLU A 302 2.85 -5.13 -16.05
CA GLU A 302 1.98 -6.16 -15.48
C GLU A 302 1.08 -5.56 -14.41
N PRO A 303 -0.20 -5.91 -14.41
CA PRO A 303 -1.10 -5.59 -13.31
C PRO A 303 -0.55 -6.12 -11.97
N GLY A 304 -0.82 -5.44 -10.87
CA GLY A 304 -0.37 -5.84 -9.55
C GLY A 304 1.10 -5.48 -9.22
N VAL A 305 1.84 -4.88 -10.15
CA VAL A 305 3.23 -4.41 -9.91
C VAL A 305 3.24 -2.91 -9.71
N GLN A 306 3.04 -2.48 -8.48
CA GLN A 306 2.93 -1.07 -8.12
C GLN A 306 4.18 -0.53 -7.40
N PRO A 307 4.42 0.78 -7.41
CA PRO A 307 3.83 1.80 -8.30
C PRO A 307 4.30 1.60 -9.76
N ALA A 308 3.37 1.70 -10.70
CA ALA A 308 3.66 1.44 -12.11
C ALA A 308 4.52 2.51 -12.81
N CYS A 309 4.67 3.70 -12.21
CA CYS A 309 5.40 4.82 -12.81
C CYS A 309 6.92 4.83 -12.55
N ILE A 310 7.43 3.94 -11.70
CA ILE A 310 8.86 3.89 -11.34
C ILE A 310 9.61 3.04 -12.35
N ARG A 311 10.65 3.60 -13.00
CA ARG A 311 11.57 2.84 -13.85
C ARG A 311 12.35 1.83 -13.01
N ARG A 312 12.49 0.61 -13.54
CA ARG A 312 13.19 -0.50 -12.91
C ARG A 312 14.20 -1.11 -13.87
N LEU A 313 15.21 -1.77 -13.32
CA LEU A 313 16.19 -2.53 -14.07
C LEU A 313 15.81 -4.01 -14.02
N PHE A 314 15.56 -4.59 -15.18
CA PHE A 314 15.27 -6.02 -15.37
C PHE A 314 16.53 -6.72 -15.80
N LEU A 315 16.94 -7.77 -15.08
CA LEU A 315 18.18 -8.51 -15.28
C LEU A 315 17.85 -9.97 -15.56
N ARG A 316 18.21 -10.43 -16.74
CA ARG A 316 18.06 -11.83 -17.16
C ARG A 316 19.42 -12.48 -17.23
N PRO A 317 19.79 -13.34 -16.26
CA PRO A 317 21.01 -14.12 -16.35
C PRO A 317 20.86 -15.22 -17.43
N LEU A 318 21.91 -15.43 -18.23
CA LEU A 318 21.92 -16.43 -19.30
C LEU A 318 22.65 -17.72 -18.88
N THR A 319 23.42 -17.70 -17.80
CA THR A 319 24.25 -18.82 -17.34
C THR A 319 23.65 -19.55 -16.15
N MET A 320 22.59 -19.02 -15.57
CA MET A 320 21.90 -19.62 -14.41
C MET A 320 20.44 -19.14 -14.36
N PRO A 321 19.52 -19.86 -13.71
CA PRO A 321 18.16 -19.39 -13.48
C PRO A 321 18.13 -18.10 -12.64
N ALA A 322 17.23 -17.16 -12.98
CA ALA A 322 17.07 -15.92 -12.22
C ALA A 322 16.71 -16.17 -10.73
N ALA A 323 15.95 -17.21 -10.45
CA ALA A 323 15.63 -17.63 -9.08
C ALA A 323 16.88 -18.04 -8.29
N ALA A 324 17.86 -18.69 -8.92
CA ALA A 324 19.11 -19.07 -8.29
C ALA A 324 19.98 -17.82 -8.01
N LEU A 325 20.08 -16.90 -8.98
CA LEU A 325 20.76 -15.61 -8.78
C LEU A 325 20.14 -14.84 -7.60
N ARG A 326 18.81 -14.73 -7.57
CA ARG A 326 18.09 -14.08 -6.48
C ARG A 326 18.41 -14.74 -5.13
N GLN A 327 18.37 -16.06 -5.05
CA GLN A 327 18.64 -16.77 -3.80
C GLN A 327 20.10 -16.54 -3.33
N THR A 328 21.07 -16.59 -4.24
CA THR A 328 22.48 -16.33 -3.92
C THR A 328 22.67 -14.88 -3.43
N LEU A 329 21.95 -13.91 -3.98
CA LEU A 329 21.96 -12.51 -3.50
C LEU A 329 21.38 -12.39 -2.09
N ILE A 330 20.30 -13.12 -1.79
CA ILE A 330 19.70 -13.15 -0.44
C ILE A 330 20.64 -13.78 0.58
N ASP A 331 21.33 -14.86 0.20
CA ASP A 331 22.25 -15.61 1.10
C ASP A 331 23.59 -14.92 1.24
N GLY A 332 23.92 -13.95 0.38
CA GLY A 332 25.19 -13.22 0.34
C GLY A 332 25.39 -12.21 1.47
N GLU A 333 26.59 -11.59 1.45
CA GLU A 333 26.95 -10.48 2.32
C GLU A 333 27.51 -9.32 1.47
N PRO A 334 26.76 -8.18 1.39
CA PRO A 334 25.46 -7.92 2.01
C PRO A 334 24.33 -8.78 1.42
N SER A 335 23.30 -9.05 2.23
CA SER A 335 22.08 -9.70 1.75
C SER A 335 21.26 -8.73 0.93
N ILE A 336 20.91 -9.10 -0.32
CA ILE A 336 20.22 -8.22 -1.27
C ILE A 336 18.90 -8.87 -1.70
N TYR A 337 17.79 -8.19 -1.46
CA TYR A 337 16.46 -8.63 -1.85
C TYR A 337 16.01 -7.95 -3.13
N THR A 338 15.59 -8.74 -4.11
CA THR A 338 15.06 -8.29 -5.41
C THR A 338 13.72 -8.93 -5.70
N PHE A 339 12.93 -8.32 -6.58
CA PHE A 339 11.72 -8.95 -7.09
C PHE A 339 12.07 -9.97 -8.17
N LEU A 340 11.41 -11.12 -8.17
CA LEU A 340 11.53 -12.13 -9.23
C LEU A 340 10.30 -12.03 -10.13
N TYR A 341 10.54 -11.78 -11.41
CA TYR A 341 9.49 -11.71 -12.43
C TYR A 341 9.86 -12.57 -13.62
N GLN A 342 9.06 -13.59 -13.90
CA GLN A 342 9.37 -14.61 -14.91
C GLN A 342 10.80 -15.16 -14.69
N ASP A 343 11.67 -15.09 -15.69
CA ASP A 343 13.07 -15.50 -15.63
C ASP A 343 14.03 -14.29 -15.49
N GLN A 344 13.61 -13.27 -14.75
CA GLN A 344 14.37 -12.06 -14.49
C GLN A 344 14.33 -11.69 -13.01
N ILE A 345 15.43 -11.15 -12.48
CA ILE A 345 15.38 -10.35 -11.25
C ILE A 345 15.15 -8.88 -11.61
N VAL A 346 14.36 -8.21 -10.81
CA VAL A 346 14.01 -6.80 -11.01
C VAL A 346 14.53 -5.99 -9.85
N ILE A 347 15.29 -4.95 -10.16
CA ILE A 347 15.77 -3.97 -9.22
C ILE A 347 14.85 -2.75 -9.26
N ASN A 348 14.15 -2.51 -8.15
CA ASN A 348 13.33 -1.34 -7.91
C ASN A 348 14.14 -0.33 -7.09
N PRO A 349 14.38 0.91 -7.57
CA PRO A 349 15.21 1.88 -6.88
C PRO A 349 14.52 2.57 -5.69
N GLN A 350 13.23 2.36 -5.49
CA GLN A 350 12.37 3.12 -4.55
C GLN A 350 12.90 3.14 -3.10
N CYS A 351 13.46 2.03 -2.62
CA CYS A 351 13.99 1.89 -1.26
C CYS A 351 15.51 2.03 -1.18
N LEU A 352 16.22 2.03 -2.33
CA LEU A 352 17.68 2.06 -2.37
C LEU A 352 18.27 3.37 -1.84
N GLN A 353 19.44 3.23 -1.20
CA GLN A 353 20.29 4.33 -0.78
C GLN A 353 21.51 4.43 -1.71
N ALA A 354 22.06 5.63 -1.91
CA ALA A 354 23.18 5.85 -2.84
C ALA A 354 24.41 4.97 -2.55
N HIS A 355 24.68 4.67 -1.28
CA HIS A 355 25.82 3.84 -0.88
C HIS A 355 25.64 2.35 -1.17
N GLU A 356 24.42 1.89 -1.48
CA GLU A 356 24.08 0.49 -1.75
C GLU A 356 24.28 0.09 -3.23
N LEU A 357 24.40 1.06 -4.13
CA LEU A 357 24.49 0.82 -5.58
C LEU A 357 25.74 0.00 -5.94
N SER A 358 26.91 0.39 -5.39
CA SER A 358 28.17 -0.33 -5.64
C SER A 358 28.16 -1.76 -5.07
N PRO A 359 27.72 -2.03 -3.83
CA PRO A 359 27.52 -3.38 -3.30
C PRO A 359 26.63 -4.26 -4.19
N ILE A 360 25.51 -3.74 -4.70
CA ILE A 360 24.61 -4.48 -5.61
C ILE A 360 25.36 -4.89 -6.89
N VAL A 361 26.07 -3.96 -7.53
CA VAL A 361 26.84 -4.24 -8.74
C VAL A 361 27.92 -5.29 -8.48
N GLN A 362 28.68 -5.17 -7.38
CA GLN A 362 29.76 -6.10 -7.02
C GLN A 362 29.22 -7.52 -6.75
N ALA A 363 28.12 -7.65 -6.01
CA ALA A 363 27.51 -8.93 -5.71
C ALA A 363 27.04 -9.65 -6.98
N ILE A 364 26.30 -8.95 -7.87
CA ILE A 364 25.81 -9.54 -9.12
C ILE A 364 26.97 -9.97 -10.01
N ARG A 365 27.99 -9.11 -10.19
CA ARG A 365 29.19 -9.44 -11.00
C ARG A 365 29.93 -10.66 -10.42
N GLY A 366 30.15 -10.67 -9.11
CA GLY A 366 30.85 -11.76 -8.43
C GLY A 366 30.18 -13.11 -8.66
N ILE A 367 28.85 -13.17 -8.52
CA ILE A 367 28.06 -14.40 -8.74
C ILE A 367 28.16 -14.85 -10.19
N LEU A 368 27.92 -13.96 -11.16
CA LEU A 368 27.90 -14.32 -12.58
C LEU A 368 29.28 -14.73 -13.12
N MET A 369 30.38 -14.19 -12.54
CA MET A 369 31.73 -14.62 -12.90
C MET A 369 32.09 -16.03 -12.41
N GLN A 370 31.47 -16.51 -11.35
CA GLN A 370 31.66 -17.87 -10.83
C GLN A 370 30.89 -18.94 -11.62
N HIS A 371 29.89 -18.54 -12.37
CA HIS A 371 29.00 -19.42 -13.15
C HIS A 371 29.22 -19.31 -14.68
N ARG A 372 30.45 -18.99 -15.08
CA ARG A 372 30.89 -18.98 -16.49
C ARG A 372 31.07 -20.36 -17.08
#